data_94772c891432dbcec4348d8238ae094f
#
_entry.id   94772c891432dbcec4348d8238ae094f
#
_cell.length_a   1.000
_cell.length_b   1.000
_cell.length_c   1.000
_cell.angle_alpha   90.00
_cell.angle_beta   90.00
_cell.angle_gamma   90.00
#
_symmetry.space_group_name_H-M   'P 1'
#
loop_
_entity.id
_entity.type
_entity.pdbx_description
1 polymer ?
#
loop_
_entity_poly.entity_id
_entity_poly.type
_entity_poly.pdbx_seq_one_letter_code
_entity_poly.pdbx_strand_id
1 'polypeptide(L)'
;MKITTFNPQIVTKDADSIIKLFEELGFKSNHHQEGIGELDVTGTRMKDENGFYIDISELDAPLPYDMIAIRMNVDDFDEAYEKLVSLGFKNFYGDKRLKLNPQNLL
;
A
#
# COMPACT_ATOMS: atom_id res chain seq x y z
N MET A 1 -16.33 6.10 10.15
CA MET A 1 -15.44 6.18 8.97
C MET A 1 -15.86 5.20 7.89
N LYS A 2 -15.50 5.48 6.66
CA LYS A 2 -15.74 4.59 5.54
C LYS A 2 -14.42 4.12 4.95
N ILE A 3 -14.38 2.85 4.57
CA ILE A 3 -13.31 2.32 3.74
C ILE A 3 -13.67 2.63 2.30
N THR A 4 -12.82 3.36 1.60
CA THR A 4 -13.07 3.78 0.23
C THR A 4 -12.30 2.93 -0.79
N THR A 5 -11.22 2.27 -0.37
CA THR A 5 -10.48 1.31 -1.18
C THR A 5 -10.01 0.17 -0.30
N PHE A 6 -10.00 -1.03 -0.84
CA PHE A 6 -9.56 -2.21 -0.10
C PHE A 6 -8.96 -3.21 -1.09
N ASN A 7 -7.67 -3.44 -0.99
CA ASN A 7 -7.00 -4.38 -1.91
C ASN A 7 -5.68 -4.87 -1.35
N PRO A 8 -5.15 -5.99 -1.90
CA PRO A 8 -3.82 -6.45 -1.53
C PRO A 8 -2.74 -5.45 -1.91
N GLN A 9 -1.68 -5.44 -1.12
CA GLN A 9 -0.48 -4.66 -1.39
C GLN A 9 0.75 -5.54 -1.21
N ILE A 10 1.67 -5.47 -2.15
CA ILE A 10 2.97 -6.14 -2.06
C ILE A 10 4.02 -5.07 -1.81
N VAL A 11 4.79 -5.25 -0.75
CA VAL A 11 5.93 -4.40 -0.43
C VAL A 11 7.20 -5.15 -0.78
N THR A 12 8.01 -4.60 -1.67
CA THR A 12 9.16 -5.29 -2.25
C THR A 12 10.32 -4.32 -2.49
N LYS A 13 11.51 -4.86 -2.67
CA LYS A 13 12.67 -4.11 -3.14
C LYS A 13 12.78 -4.11 -4.66
N ASP A 14 12.04 -4.99 -5.34
CA ASP A 14 12.11 -5.19 -6.79
C ASP A 14 10.71 -5.13 -7.38
N ALA A 15 10.19 -3.91 -7.48
CA ALA A 15 8.85 -3.71 -8.04
C ALA A 15 8.75 -4.15 -9.50
N ASP A 16 9.81 -3.99 -10.28
CA ASP A 16 9.77 -4.33 -11.70
C ASP A 16 9.45 -5.80 -11.93
N SER A 17 10.06 -6.69 -11.15
CA SER A 17 9.79 -8.13 -11.26
C SER A 17 8.35 -8.46 -10.88
N ILE A 18 7.83 -7.82 -9.85
CA ILE A 18 6.45 -8.03 -9.39
C ILE A 18 5.45 -7.48 -10.40
N ILE A 19 5.72 -6.31 -10.95
CA ILE A 19 4.88 -5.72 -12.00
C ILE A 19 4.80 -6.65 -13.22
N LYS A 20 5.93 -7.18 -13.66
CA LYS A 20 5.97 -8.14 -14.78
C LYS A 20 5.15 -9.38 -14.48
N LEU A 21 5.24 -9.91 -13.27
CA LEU A 21 4.44 -11.06 -12.85
C LEU A 21 2.96 -10.76 -13.01
N PHE A 22 2.49 -9.62 -12.52
CA PHE A 22 1.08 -9.29 -12.60
C PHE A 22 0.64 -8.90 -14.01
N GLU A 23 1.53 -8.34 -14.84
CA GLU A 23 1.25 -8.16 -16.26
C GLU A 23 0.98 -9.51 -16.95
N GLU A 24 1.78 -10.54 -16.63
CA GLU A 24 1.55 -11.89 -17.14
C GLU A 24 0.21 -12.47 -16.68
N LEU A 25 -0.29 -12.04 -15.54
CA LEU A 25 -1.59 -12.47 -15.02
C LEU A 25 -2.76 -11.64 -15.56
N GLY A 26 -2.50 -10.67 -16.43
CA GLY A 26 -3.55 -9.87 -17.05
C GLY A 26 -3.81 -8.52 -16.40
N PHE A 27 -2.97 -8.10 -15.48
CA PHE A 27 -3.07 -6.77 -14.88
C PHE A 27 -2.35 -5.73 -15.73
N LYS A 28 -2.83 -4.50 -15.67
CA LYS A 28 -2.20 -3.35 -16.33
C LYS A 28 -2.00 -2.24 -15.31
N SER A 29 -0.94 -1.47 -15.47
CA SER A 29 -0.69 -0.30 -14.63
C SER A 29 -1.82 0.71 -14.79
N ASN A 30 -2.46 1.04 -13.66
CA ASN A 30 -3.56 1.99 -13.60
C ASN A 30 -3.09 3.35 -13.07
N HIS A 31 -2.08 3.34 -12.19
CA HIS A 31 -1.53 4.54 -11.58
C HIS A 31 -0.13 4.23 -11.07
N HIS A 32 0.79 5.18 -11.27
CA HIS A 32 2.17 5.07 -10.80
C HIS A 32 2.58 6.39 -10.14
N GLN A 33 3.21 6.30 -8.98
CA GLN A 33 3.65 7.47 -8.23
C GLN A 33 4.98 7.17 -7.56
N GLU A 34 5.94 8.11 -7.67
CA GLU A 34 7.27 8.00 -7.07
C GLU A 34 7.43 9.01 -5.95
N GLY A 35 8.35 8.73 -5.02
CA GLY A 35 8.68 9.65 -3.93
C GLY A 35 7.53 9.92 -2.99
N ILE A 36 6.72 8.92 -2.69
CA ILE A 36 5.53 9.09 -1.86
C ILE A 36 5.93 9.22 -0.39
N GLY A 37 5.54 10.34 0.21
CA GLY A 37 5.67 10.57 1.64
C GLY A 37 7.12 10.65 2.13
N GLU A 38 7.31 10.49 3.43
CA GLU A 38 8.60 10.62 4.10
C GLU A 38 9.54 9.45 3.83
N LEU A 39 9.02 8.31 3.38
CA LEU A 39 9.78 7.08 3.17
C LEU A 39 10.27 6.90 1.73
N ASP A 40 10.00 7.87 0.86
CA ASP A 40 10.37 7.80 -0.56
C ASP A 40 9.90 6.51 -1.22
N VAL A 41 8.64 6.16 -1.00
CA VAL A 41 8.03 4.95 -1.53
C VAL A 41 7.60 5.16 -2.98
N THR A 42 7.93 4.22 -3.85
CA THR A 42 7.41 4.18 -5.22
C THR A 42 6.20 3.26 -5.24
N GLY A 43 5.08 3.77 -5.71
CA GLY A 43 3.83 3.02 -5.74
C GLY A 43 3.29 2.83 -7.14
N THR A 44 2.90 1.61 -7.47
CA THR A 44 2.24 1.28 -8.73
C THR A 44 0.95 0.55 -8.43
N ARG A 45 -0.15 1.08 -8.93
CA ARG A 45 -1.45 0.40 -8.84
C ARG A 45 -1.72 -0.30 -10.16
N MET A 46 -2.12 -1.55 -10.08
CA MET A 46 -2.48 -2.35 -11.24
C MET A 46 -3.93 -2.82 -11.13
N LYS A 47 -4.57 -3.00 -12.27
CA LYS A 47 -5.96 -3.40 -12.36
C LYS A 47 -6.11 -4.45 -13.46
N ASP A 48 -6.89 -5.50 -13.20
CA ASP A 48 -7.23 -6.48 -14.22
C ASP A 48 -8.55 -6.12 -14.92
N GLU A 49 -8.94 -6.92 -15.89
CA GLU A 49 -10.17 -6.67 -16.66
C GLU A 49 -11.45 -6.84 -15.85
N ASN A 50 -11.39 -7.56 -14.73
CA ASN A 50 -12.53 -7.76 -13.84
C ASN A 50 -12.66 -6.67 -12.77
N GLY A 51 -11.72 -5.71 -12.74
CA GLY A 51 -11.75 -4.63 -11.80
C GLY A 51 -11.04 -4.92 -10.48
N PHE A 52 -10.27 -6.00 -10.38
CA PHE A 52 -9.46 -6.27 -9.20
C PHE A 52 -8.19 -5.42 -9.22
N TYR A 53 -7.85 -4.88 -8.05
CA TYR A 53 -6.67 -4.04 -7.88
C TYR A 53 -5.59 -4.75 -7.06
N ILE A 54 -4.34 -4.45 -7.39
CA ILE A 54 -3.20 -4.73 -6.55
C ILE A 54 -2.29 -3.51 -6.52
N ASP A 55 -1.75 -3.20 -5.34
CA ASP A 55 -0.77 -2.15 -5.18
C ASP A 55 0.60 -2.79 -4.97
N ILE A 56 1.60 -2.26 -5.67
CA ILE A 56 2.99 -2.70 -5.55
C ILE A 56 3.79 -1.49 -5.07
N SER A 57 4.37 -1.62 -3.89
CA SER A 57 5.15 -0.56 -3.26
C SER A 57 6.61 -0.99 -3.18
N GLU A 58 7.50 -0.20 -3.79
CA GLU A 58 8.92 -0.41 -3.68
C GLU A 58 9.46 0.49 -2.58
N LEU A 59 10.06 -0.14 -1.58
CA LEU A 59 10.59 0.56 -0.42
C LEU A 59 12.11 0.52 -0.48
N ASP A 60 12.74 1.70 -0.45
CA ASP A 60 14.19 1.81 -0.39
C ASP A 60 14.66 1.67 1.07
N ALA A 61 14.51 0.47 1.58
CA ALA A 61 14.92 0.10 2.93
C ALA A 61 15.31 -1.37 2.96
N PRO A 62 16.14 -1.80 3.93
CA PRO A 62 16.48 -3.22 4.03
C PRO A 62 15.24 -4.03 4.42
N LEU A 63 14.83 -4.89 3.50
CA LEU A 63 13.75 -5.85 3.72
C LEU A 63 14.35 -7.25 3.63
N PRO A 64 14.12 -8.12 4.63
CA PRO A 64 14.62 -9.49 4.56
C PRO A 64 13.88 -10.33 3.51
N TYR A 65 12.66 -9.98 3.17
CA TYR A 65 11.83 -10.65 2.18
C TYR A 65 10.67 -9.71 1.78
N ASP A 66 9.98 -10.05 0.70
CA ASP A 66 8.79 -9.33 0.31
C ASP A 66 7.66 -9.55 1.31
N MET A 67 6.82 -8.54 1.48
CA MET A 67 5.69 -8.61 2.40
C MET A 67 4.39 -8.44 1.64
N ILE A 68 3.34 -9.10 2.14
CA ILE A 68 1.97 -8.91 1.66
C ILE A 68 1.20 -8.21 2.76
N ALA A 69 0.50 -7.15 2.38
CA ALA A 69 -0.32 -6.35 3.27
C ALA A 69 -1.69 -6.12 2.65
N ILE A 70 -2.59 -5.60 3.43
CA ILE A 70 -3.87 -5.09 2.94
C ILE A 70 -3.80 -3.59 2.96
N ARG A 71 -4.07 -2.98 1.81
CA ARG A 71 -4.18 -1.54 1.72
C ARG A 71 -5.64 -1.12 1.86
N MET A 72 -5.87 -0.14 2.70
CA MET A 72 -7.17 0.49 2.85
C MET A 72 -7.03 1.99 2.75
N ASN A 73 -7.87 2.63 1.93
CA ASN A 73 -8.07 4.05 2.01
C ASN A 73 -9.31 4.29 2.87
N VAL A 74 -9.27 5.29 3.71
CA VAL A 74 -10.36 5.63 4.61
C VAL A 74 -10.63 7.13 4.54
N ASP A 75 -11.86 7.53 4.84
CA ASP A 75 -12.24 8.95 4.85
C ASP A 75 -11.83 9.67 6.14
N ASP A 76 -11.54 8.93 7.20
CA ASP A 76 -11.06 9.50 8.47
C ASP A 76 -9.90 8.68 9.01
N PHE A 77 -8.70 9.16 8.73
CA PHE A 77 -7.46 8.48 9.11
C PHE A 77 -7.33 8.32 10.63
N ASP A 78 -7.58 9.40 11.38
CA ASP A 78 -7.37 9.37 12.82
C ASP A 78 -8.34 8.42 13.52
N GLU A 79 -9.59 8.39 13.09
CA GLU A 79 -10.57 7.45 13.60
C GLU A 79 -10.15 6.00 13.35
N ALA A 80 -9.68 5.70 12.12
CA ALA A 80 -9.19 4.39 11.75
C ALA A 80 -7.98 3.99 12.59
N TYR A 81 -7.03 4.91 12.75
CA TYR A 81 -5.82 4.68 13.54
C TYR A 81 -6.17 4.30 14.98
N GLU A 82 -6.98 5.12 15.63
CA GLU A 82 -7.38 4.89 17.02
C GLU A 82 -8.11 3.55 17.19
N LYS A 83 -8.97 3.23 16.24
CA LYS A 83 -9.72 1.98 16.28
C LYS A 83 -8.79 0.77 16.15
N LEU A 84 -7.86 0.79 15.21
CA LEU A 84 -6.91 -0.30 15.01
C LEU A 84 -6.01 -0.49 16.24
N VAL A 85 -5.53 0.60 16.82
CA VAL A 85 -4.73 0.52 18.04
C VAL A 85 -5.54 -0.07 19.19
N SER A 86 -6.81 0.32 19.34
CA SER A 86 -7.68 -0.23 20.38
C SER A 86 -7.94 -1.73 20.22
N LEU A 87 -7.83 -2.23 18.99
CA LEU A 87 -8.02 -3.65 18.68
C LEU A 87 -6.72 -4.47 18.77
N GLY A 88 -5.62 -3.84 19.18
CA GLY A 88 -4.35 -4.53 19.40
C GLY A 88 -3.36 -4.43 18.26
N PHE A 89 -3.67 -3.72 17.20
CA PHE A 89 -2.72 -3.48 16.11
C PHE A 89 -1.66 -2.49 16.54
N LYS A 90 -0.45 -2.71 16.06
CA LYS A 90 0.69 -1.84 16.36
C LYS A 90 1.10 -1.10 15.09
N ASN A 91 1.42 0.19 15.26
CA ASN A 91 1.99 0.97 14.18
C ASN A 91 3.42 0.47 13.93
N PHE A 92 3.71 0.10 12.68
CA PHE A 92 5.03 -0.34 12.25
C PHE A 92 6.12 0.72 12.51
N TYR A 93 5.74 1.98 12.51
CA TYR A 93 6.64 3.12 12.69
C TYR A 93 6.60 3.70 14.12
N GLY A 94 6.21 2.90 15.10
CA GLY A 94 6.08 3.34 16.48
C GLY A 94 4.91 4.28 16.68
N ASP A 95 5.15 5.47 17.25
CA ASP A 95 4.09 6.46 17.47
C ASP A 95 3.87 7.42 16.29
N LYS A 96 4.65 7.26 15.22
CA LYS A 96 4.60 8.15 14.07
C LYS A 96 3.45 7.77 13.15
N ARG A 97 2.53 8.70 12.93
CA ARG A 97 1.38 8.51 12.03
C ARG A 97 1.74 8.99 10.63
N LEU A 98 2.24 8.05 9.80
CA LEU A 98 2.65 8.36 8.44
C LEU A 98 1.47 8.25 7.49
N LYS A 99 1.24 9.29 6.70
CA LYS A 99 0.27 9.30 5.62
C LYS A 99 1.00 9.42 4.29
N LEU A 100 0.73 8.50 3.37
CA LEU A 100 1.25 8.59 2.00
C LEU A 100 0.50 9.66 1.20
N ASN A 101 -0.77 9.82 1.51
CA ASN A 101 -1.59 10.95 1.08
C ASN A 101 -2.69 11.13 2.14
N PRO A 102 -3.57 12.15 2.05
CA PRO A 102 -4.53 12.43 3.11
C PRO A 102 -5.47 11.28 3.48
N GLN A 103 -5.62 10.28 2.64
CA GLN A 103 -6.59 9.21 2.82
C GLN A 103 -5.96 7.83 3.01
N ASN A 104 -4.65 7.69 2.84
CA ASN A 104 -3.99 6.39 2.88
C ASN A 104 -3.38 6.11 4.24
N LEU A 105 -3.48 4.84 4.65
CA LEU A 105 -2.74 4.28 5.78
C LEU A 105 -1.54 3.50 5.24
N LEU A 106 -0.45 3.63 5.94
CA LEU A 106 0.73 2.82 5.65
C LEU A 106 0.98 1.85 6.79
#